data_22e399dced416ff0d396ffee35259050
#
_entry.id   22e399dced416ff0d396ffee35259050
#
_cell.length_a   1.000
_cell.length_b   1.000
_cell.length_c   1.000
_cell.angle_alpha   90.00
_cell.angle_beta   90.00
_cell.angle_gamma   90.00
#
_symmetry.space_group_name_H-M   'P 1'
#
loop_
_entity.id
_entity.type
_entity.pdbx_description
1 polymer ?
#
loop_
_entity_poly.entity_id
_entity_poly.type
_entity_poly.pdbx_seq_one_letter_code
_entity_poly.pdbx_strand_id
1 'polypeptide(L)'
;EDLLGGEVYHYHSKITAKEPFEGGAWEWHQDYGYWYNNGCLFPLMATVMIALDKCTKENGCLQVLSGSNNLGRIDHALLESGQVGVDLKRVDEAKKHLELVYCEMDPGDVLFFHCNTLHRSDKNNSPDRRWTLLCCYNAARNNPFIDHHHPKYTPLNKLRNEEIIKAGDKFLDVNDVDTFLKRPTAPPELSKKGGKLFNN
;
A
#
# COMPACT_ATOMS: atom_id res chain seq x y z
N GLU A 1 -5.18 -15.33 4.22
CA GLU A 1 -5.44 -16.53 3.40
C GLU A 1 -6.90 -16.61 2.99
N ASP A 2 -7.84 -16.43 3.89
CA ASP A 2 -9.29 -16.54 3.62
C ASP A 2 -9.74 -15.54 2.54
N LEU A 3 -9.25 -14.30 2.58
CA LEU A 3 -9.59 -13.26 1.61
C LEU A 3 -9.01 -13.52 0.21
N LEU A 4 -7.87 -14.19 0.11
CA LEU A 4 -7.18 -14.46 -1.15
C LEU A 4 -7.34 -15.91 -1.63
N GLY A 5 -8.07 -16.74 -0.85
CA GLY A 5 -8.43 -18.09 -1.21
C GLY A 5 -7.25 -19.06 -1.24
N GLY A 6 -6.39 -19.04 -0.23
CA GLY A 6 -5.28 -19.96 -0.06
C GLY A 6 -4.01 -19.31 0.50
N GLU A 7 -2.91 -20.03 0.41
CA GLU A 7 -1.62 -19.62 0.93
C GLU A 7 -1.18 -18.26 0.38
N VAL A 8 -0.61 -17.43 1.26
CA VAL A 8 -0.11 -16.09 0.95
C VAL A 8 1.33 -15.93 1.40
N TYR A 9 2.03 -14.98 0.81
CA TYR A 9 3.34 -14.54 1.29
C TYR A 9 3.38 -13.03 1.45
N HIS A 10 4.29 -12.56 2.27
CA HIS A 10 4.52 -11.14 2.49
C HIS A 10 5.21 -10.52 1.27
N TYR A 11 4.56 -9.52 0.67
CA TYR A 11 5.07 -8.85 -0.52
C TYR A 11 5.92 -7.63 -0.17
N HIS A 12 5.40 -6.72 0.64
CA HIS A 12 6.18 -5.64 1.27
C HIS A 12 5.41 -5.00 2.42
N SER A 13 6.12 -4.27 3.27
CA SER A 13 5.52 -3.39 4.28
C SER A 13 6.10 -1.99 4.19
N LYS A 14 5.29 -1.00 4.56
CA LYS A 14 5.72 0.40 4.66
C LYS A 14 4.95 1.12 5.76
N ILE A 15 5.58 2.11 6.38
CA ILE A 15 4.89 3.08 7.22
C ILE A 15 4.58 4.30 6.34
N THR A 16 3.34 4.76 6.37
CA THR A 16 2.99 6.07 5.82
C THR A 16 2.82 7.05 6.96
N ALA A 17 3.69 8.06 6.98
CA ALA A 17 3.70 9.10 7.99
C ALA A 17 3.16 10.40 7.39
N LYS A 18 2.09 10.92 7.98
CA LYS A 18 1.57 12.25 7.68
C LYS A 18 1.72 13.13 8.90
N GLU A 19 2.78 13.91 8.90
CA GLU A 19 3.04 14.89 9.95
C GLU A 19 2.02 16.01 9.92
N PRO A 20 1.75 16.67 11.07
CA PRO A 20 0.82 17.79 11.17
C PRO A 20 1.13 18.86 10.12
N PHE A 21 0.11 19.25 9.34
CA PHE A 21 0.16 20.29 8.29
C PHE A 21 1.15 20.08 7.13
N GLU A 22 2.06 19.09 7.22
CA GLU A 22 3.11 18.81 6.24
C GLU A 22 2.83 17.55 5.41
N GLY A 23 2.12 16.58 5.96
CA GLY A 23 1.86 15.28 5.34
C GLY A 23 1.09 15.40 4.02
N GLY A 24 1.75 15.09 2.90
CA GLY A 24 1.23 15.24 1.55
C GLY A 24 0.04 14.34 1.20
N ALA A 25 -0.67 14.67 0.13
CA ALA A 25 -1.73 13.84 -0.44
C ALA A 25 -1.16 12.67 -1.24
N TRP A 26 -1.95 11.62 -1.35
CA TRP A 26 -1.77 10.55 -2.33
C TRP A 26 -2.92 10.62 -3.33
N GLU A 27 -2.59 10.62 -4.62
CA GLU A 27 -3.57 10.66 -5.70
C GLU A 27 -4.32 9.34 -5.84
N TRP A 28 -5.46 9.36 -6.56
CA TRP A 28 -6.24 8.17 -6.85
C TRP A 28 -5.40 7.12 -7.57
N HIS A 29 -5.34 5.92 -7.02
CA HIS A 29 -4.62 4.79 -7.59
C HIS A 29 -5.23 3.45 -7.16
N GLN A 30 -4.78 2.40 -7.83
CA GLN A 30 -4.92 1.01 -7.42
C GLN A 30 -3.51 0.48 -7.16
N ASP A 31 -3.28 -0.22 -6.07
CA ASP A 31 -1.99 -0.88 -5.83
C ASP A 31 -1.60 -1.82 -6.98
N TYR A 32 -2.58 -2.51 -7.55
CA TYR A 32 -2.36 -3.42 -8.67
C TYR A 32 -1.92 -2.72 -9.96
N GLY A 33 -2.16 -1.42 -10.11
CA GLY A 33 -1.62 -0.64 -11.21
C GLY A 33 -0.09 -0.65 -11.26
N TYR A 34 0.55 -0.72 -10.10
CA TYR A 34 2.01 -0.87 -9.97
C TYR A 34 2.44 -2.33 -10.01
N TRP A 35 1.75 -3.20 -9.26
CA TRP A 35 2.18 -4.59 -9.05
C TRP A 35 2.01 -5.46 -10.29
N TYR A 36 1.09 -5.12 -11.17
CA TYR A 36 0.99 -5.74 -12.49
C TYR A 36 2.29 -5.55 -13.30
N ASN A 37 2.85 -4.33 -13.28
CA ASN A 37 4.11 -4.03 -13.95
C ASN A 37 5.32 -4.72 -13.29
N ASN A 38 5.18 -5.13 -12.03
CA ASN A 38 6.18 -5.92 -11.32
C ASN A 38 6.09 -7.43 -11.64
N GLY A 39 5.19 -7.82 -12.54
CA GLY A 39 5.03 -9.21 -13.00
C GLY A 39 3.99 -10.03 -12.24
N CYS A 40 3.17 -9.43 -11.39
CA CYS A 40 2.03 -10.11 -10.78
C CYS A 40 0.87 -10.18 -11.80
N LEU A 41 0.64 -11.36 -12.40
CA LEU A 41 -0.34 -11.50 -13.48
C LEU A 41 -1.79 -11.33 -13.03
N PHE A 42 -2.10 -11.72 -11.80
CA PHE A 42 -3.46 -11.73 -11.27
C PHE A 42 -3.60 -10.76 -10.10
N PRO A 43 -4.78 -10.13 -9.93
CA PRO A 43 -5.05 -9.25 -8.80
C PRO A 43 -5.37 -10.05 -7.52
N LEU A 44 -4.56 -11.06 -7.22
CA LEU A 44 -4.69 -11.92 -6.05
C LEU A 44 -3.83 -11.37 -4.90
N MET A 45 -4.00 -10.09 -4.62
CA MET A 45 -3.23 -9.36 -3.63
C MET A 45 -4.13 -8.49 -2.76
N ALA A 46 -3.73 -8.28 -1.52
CA ALA A 46 -4.43 -7.43 -0.57
C ALA A 46 -3.45 -6.62 0.27
N THR A 47 -3.91 -5.45 0.67
CA THR A 47 -3.22 -4.59 1.63
C THR A 47 -3.94 -4.63 2.95
N VAL A 48 -3.18 -4.80 4.02
CA VAL A 48 -3.61 -4.67 5.41
C VAL A 48 -3.06 -3.34 5.92
N MET A 49 -3.94 -2.41 6.25
CA MET A 49 -3.59 -1.11 6.83
C MET A 49 -3.95 -1.11 8.30
N ILE A 50 -2.96 -0.84 9.14
CA ILE A 50 -3.11 -0.77 10.60
C ILE A 50 -2.93 0.69 11.00
N ALA A 51 -3.92 1.25 11.70
CA ALA A 51 -3.83 2.60 12.27
C ALA A 51 -2.88 2.59 13.48
N LEU A 52 -1.77 3.33 13.38
CA LEU A 52 -0.85 3.57 14.50
C LEU A 52 -1.30 4.79 15.30
N ASP A 53 -1.86 5.78 14.62
CA ASP A 53 -2.52 6.95 15.19
C ASP A 53 -3.97 6.99 14.73
N LYS A 54 -4.80 7.81 15.38
CA LYS A 54 -6.18 8.06 14.95
C LYS A 54 -6.18 8.62 13.53
N CYS A 55 -7.01 8.04 12.67
CA CYS A 55 -7.21 8.48 11.29
C CYS A 55 -8.53 9.21 11.17
N THR A 56 -8.51 10.47 10.78
CA THR A 56 -9.71 11.32 10.56
C THR A 56 -9.66 11.95 9.17
N LYS A 57 -10.75 12.54 8.75
CA LYS A 57 -10.79 13.30 7.48
C LYS A 57 -9.78 14.43 7.48
N GLU A 58 -9.64 15.14 8.59
CA GLU A 58 -8.79 16.32 8.74
C GLU A 58 -7.31 15.98 8.64
N ASN A 59 -6.89 14.81 9.18
CA ASN A 59 -5.50 14.38 9.11
C ASN A 59 -5.20 13.47 7.90
N GLY A 60 -6.14 13.37 6.97
CA GLY A 60 -5.96 12.68 5.70
C GLY A 60 -6.06 11.16 5.81
N CYS A 61 -7.14 10.65 6.42
CA CYS A 61 -7.47 9.23 6.42
C CYS A 61 -7.58 8.68 4.99
N LEU A 62 -7.52 7.37 4.84
CA LEU A 62 -7.73 6.71 3.56
C LEU A 62 -9.17 6.97 3.06
N GLN A 63 -9.30 7.22 1.77
CA GLN A 63 -10.56 7.31 1.04
C GLN A 63 -10.60 6.18 0.03
N VAL A 64 -11.70 5.47 -0.04
CA VAL A 64 -11.92 4.38 -1.00
C VAL A 64 -13.23 4.59 -1.76
N LEU A 65 -13.29 4.15 -3.01
CA LEU A 65 -14.56 3.96 -3.71
C LEU A 65 -15.03 2.53 -3.43
N SER A 66 -16.09 2.39 -2.67
CA SER A 66 -16.66 1.09 -2.28
C SER A 66 -17.08 0.30 -3.52
N GLY A 67 -16.64 -0.97 -3.62
CA GLY A 67 -16.91 -1.83 -4.77
C GLY A 67 -16.02 -1.61 -6.01
N SER A 68 -15.10 -0.64 -5.97
CA SER A 68 -14.21 -0.33 -7.11
C SER A 68 -13.22 -1.44 -7.45
N ASN A 69 -13.00 -2.40 -6.56
CA ASN A 69 -12.22 -3.61 -6.84
C ASN A 69 -12.80 -4.42 -8.02
N ASN A 70 -14.08 -4.28 -8.30
CA ASN A 70 -14.77 -4.95 -9.43
C ASN A 70 -14.56 -4.26 -10.78
N LEU A 71 -13.98 -3.06 -10.84
CA LEU A 71 -13.69 -2.35 -12.08
C LEU A 71 -12.53 -2.96 -12.90
N GLY A 72 -11.82 -3.93 -12.32
CA GLY A 72 -10.59 -4.45 -12.90
C GLY A 72 -9.40 -3.47 -12.74
N ARG A 73 -8.28 -3.77 -13.40
CA ARG A 73 -7.11 -2.90 -13.41
C ARG A 73 -7.34 -1.70 -14.33
N ILE A 74 -7.08 -0.51 -13.83
CA ILE A 74 -7.09 0.72 -14.61
C ILE A 74 -5.62 1.12 -14.86
N ASP A 75 -5.32 1.58 -16.08
CA ASP A 75 -3.97 2.04 -16.41
C ASP A 75 -3.58 3.25 -15.57
N HIS A 76 -2.32 3.24 -15.13
CA HIS A 76 -1.71 4.32 -14.37
C HIS A 76 -0.80 5.14 -15.28
N ALA A 77 -0.83 6.45 -15.09
CA ALA A 77 0.01 7.39 -15.81
C ALA A 77 0.58 8.46 -14.85
N LEU A 78 1.58 9.19 -15.31
CA LEU A 78 2.08 10.36 -14.60
C LEU A 78 1.02 11.46 -14.64
N LEU A 79 0.59 11.91 -13.48
CA LEU A 79 -0.39 12.98 -13.31
C LEU A 79 0.30 14.35 -13.27
N GLU A 80 -0.46 15.42 -13.42
CA GLU A 80 0.04 16.81 -13.32
C GLU A 80 0.67 17.10 -11.93
N SER A 81 0.22 16.43 -10.89
CA SER A 81 0.81 16.49 -9.54
C SER A 81 2.23 15.90 -9.44
N GLY A 82 2.72 15.25 -10.50
CA GLY A 82 3.99 14.52 -10.50
C GLY A 82 3.91 13.12 -9.87
N GLN A 83 2.75 12.72 -9.39
CA GLN A 83 2.51 11.36 -8.89
C GLN A 83 2.00 10.45 -10.01
N VAL A 84 2.25 9.15 -9.89
CA VAL A 84 1.64 8.15 -10.78
C VAL A 84 0.28 7.78 -10.19
N GLY A 85 -0.75 7.84 -10.99
CA GLY A 85 -2.12 7.50 -10.60
C GLY A 85 -2.98 7.06 -11.77
N VAL A 86 -4.23 6.75 -11.49
CA VAL A 86 -5.20 6.33 -12.50
C VAL A 86 -5.72 7.50 -13.34
N ASP A 87 -6.27 7.21 -14.51
CA ASP A 87 -7.03 8.18 -15.32
C ASP A 87 -8.17 8.79 -14.50
N LEU A 88 -8.05 10.08 -14.20
CA LEU A 88 -9.01 10.82 -13.38
C LEU A 88 -10.42 10.87 -13.98
N LYS A 89 -10.55 10.82 -15.32
CA LYS A 89 -11.87 10.76 -15.99
C LYS A 89 -12.61 9.48 -15.61
N ARG A 90 -11.90 8.35 -15.50
CA ARG A 90 -12.47 7.08 -15.03
C ARG A 90 -12.85 7.13 -13.56
N VAL A 91 -12.05 7.80 -12.73
CA VAL A 91 -12.39 8.02 -11.32
C VAL A 91 -13.65 8.86 -11.19
N ASP A 92 -13.76 9.95 -11.95
CA ASP A 92 -14.94 10.81 -11.91
C ASP A 92 -16.20 10.09 -12.40
N GLU A 93 -16.06 9.22 -13.38
CA GLU A 93 -17.19 8.36 -13.80
C GLU A 93 -17.54 7.34 -12.71
N ALA A 94 -16.54 6.68 -12.12
CA ALA A 94 -16.75 5.71 -11.05
C ALA A 94 -17.47 6.32 -9.83
N LYS A 95 -17.13 7.56 -9.45
CA LYS A 95 -17.80 8.29 -8.35
C LYS A 95 -19.29 8.52 -8.55
N LYS A 96 -19.79 8.49 -9.79
CA LYS A 96 -21.24 8.60 -10.04
C LYS A 96 -21.99 7.32 -9.69
N HIS A 97 -21.30 6.20 -9.59
CA HIS A 97 -21.87 4.87 -9.40
C HIS A 97 -21.47 4.21 -8.08
N LEU A 98 -20.35 4.65 -7.48
CA LEU A 98 -19.76 4.05 -6.30
C LEU A 98 -19.68 5.06 -5.15
N GLU A 99 -19.94 4.57 -3.95
CA GLU A 99 -19.87 5.40 -2.74
C GLU A 99 -18.42 5.72 -2.37
N LEU A 100 -18.17 7.00 -2.05
CA LEU A 100 -16.92 7.44 -1.45
C LEU A 100 -16.97 7.23 0.06
N VAL A 101 -16.09 6.37 0.55
CA VAL A 101 -15.98 6.06 1.98
C VAL A 101 -14.69 6.64 2.55
N TYR A 102 -14.80 7.39 3.64
CA TYR A 102 -13.67 7.82 4.45
C TYR A 102 -13.41 6.76 5.52
N CYS A 103 -12.23 6.14 5.46
CA CYS A 103 -11.83 5.10 6.41
C CYS A 103 -11.25 5.77 7.67
N GLU A 104 -12.14 6.34 8.49
CA GLU A 104 -11.74 6.84 9.80
C GLU A 104 -11.51 5.66 10.73
N MET A 105 -10.41 5.69 11.50
CA MET A 105 -9.94 4.55 12.28
C MET A 105 -9.37 5.03 13.60
N ASP A 106 -9.62 4.29 14.68
CA ASP A 106 -8.92 4.47 15.94
C ASP A 106 -7.58 3.68 15.95
N PRO A 107 -6.61 4.07 16.79
CA PRO A 107 -5.35 3.33 16.89
C PRO A 107 -5.58 1.84 17.20
N GLY A 108 -4.97 0.97 16.40
CA GLY A 108 -5.14 -0.48 16.49
C GLY A 108 -6.20 -1.06 15.55
N ASP A 109 -7.05 -0.22 14.96
CA ASP A 109 -7.98 -0.69 13.92
C ASP A 109 -7.23 -1.18 12.68
N VAL A 110 -7.82 -2.17 12.02
CA VAL A 110 -7.23 -2.82 10.85
C VAL A 110 -8.21 -2.82 9.68
N LEU A 111 -7.78 -2.26 8.57
CA LEU A 111 -8.52 -2.25 7.31
C LEU A 111 -7.88 -3.20 6.30
N PHE A 112 -8.64 -4.12 5.74
CA PHE A 112 -8.24 -4.97 4.63
C PHE A 112 -8.87 -4.47 3.34
N PHE A 113 -8.06 -4.29 2.30
CA PHE A 113 -8.61 -3.93 0.99
C PHE A 113 -7.89 -4.63 -0.16
N HIS A 114 -8.65 -4.89 -1.20
CA HIS A 114 -8.18 -5.57 -2.40
C HIS A 114 -7.28 -4.65 -3.24
N CYS A 115 -6.29 -5.19 -3.91
CA CYS A 115 -5.32 -4.43 -4.69
C CYS A 115 -5.92 -3.59 -5.85
N ASN A 116 -7.11 -3.93 -6.34
CA ASN A 116 -7.85 -3.14 -7.33
C ASN A 116 -8.77 -2.06 -6.72
N THR A 117 -8.85 -1.96 -5.40
CA THR A 117 -9.65 -0.90 -4.78
C THR A 117 -9.07 0.47 -5.13
N LEU A 118 -9.87 1.33 -5.76
CA LEU A 118 -9.52 2.72 -5.98
C LEU A 118 -9.46 3.44 -4.64
N HIS A 119 -8.31 4.02 -4.34
CA HIS A 119 -8.10 4.72 -3.08
C HIS A 119 -7.17 5.91 -3.23
N ARG A 120 -7.28 6.82 -2.27
CA ARG A 120 -6.46 8.03 -2.14
C ARG A 120 -6.37 8.47 -0.69
N SER A 121 -5.61 9.52 -0.42
CA SER A 121 -5.72 10.26 0.85
C SER A 121 -5.37 11.73 0.66
N ASP A 122 -6.10 12.61 1.34
CA ASP A 122 -5.79 14.02 1.35
C ASP A 122 -4.53 14.32 2.18
N LYS A 123 -4.00 15.53 2.05
CA LYS A 123 -2.95 16.01 2.93
C LYS A 123 -3.45 16.11 4.38
N ASN A 124 -2.54 16.09 5.33
CA ASN A 124 -2.85 16.36 6.72
C ASN A 124 -3.02 17.88 6.93
N ASN A 125 -4.23 18.31 7.26
CA ASN A 125 -4.55 19.70 7.57
C ASN A 125 -4.83 19.91 9.07
N SER A 126 -4.43 18.97 9.91
CA SER A 126 -4.68 18.97 11.35
C SER A 126 -3.39 19.11 12.17
N PRO A 127 -3.49 19.45 13.46
CA PRO A 127 -2.36 19.44 14.38
C PRO A 127 -1.92 18.02 14.80
N ASP A 128 -2.68 16.98 14.42
CA ASP A 128 -2.42 15.61 14.81
C ASP A 128 -1.72 14.84 13.68
N ARG A 129 -0.66 14.13 14.01
CA ARG A 129 -0.02 13.23 13.03
C ARG A 129 -0.95 12.06 12.68
N ARG A 130 -0.71 11.43 11.52
CA ARG A 130 -1.41 10.23 11.11
C ARG A 130 -0.45 9.20 10.52
N TRP A 131 -0.02 8.28 11.33
CA TRP A 131 0.83 7.19 10.93
C TRP A 131 0.06 5.89 10.77
N THR A 132 0.34 5.16 9.71
CA THR A 132 -0.25 3.85 9.45
C THR A 132 0.82 2.89 8.96
N LEU A 133 0.72 1.63 9.40
CA LEU A 133 1.53 0.52 8.87
C LEU A 133 0.71 -0.19 7.80
N LEU A 134 1.27 -0.32 6.60
CA LEU A 134 0.70 -1.09 5.51
C LEU A 134 1.51 -2.36 5.31
N CYS A 135 0.83 -3.51 5.30
CA CYS A 135 1.41 -4.81 5.00
C CYS A 135 0.69 -5.40 3.78
N CYS A 136 1.42 -5.63 2.71
CA CYS A 136 0.86 -6.13 1.46
C CYS A 136 1.20 -7.62 1.31
N TYR A 137 0.20 -8.38 0.93
CA TYR A 137 0.30 -9.84 0.74
C TYR A 137 -0.10 -10.22 -0.67
N ASN A 138 0.61 -11.22 -1.20
CA ASN A 138 0.30 -11.82 -2.49
C ASN A 138 -0.01 -13.30 -2.29
N ALA A 139 -0.98 -13.84 -3.07
CA ALA A 139 -1.23 -15.26 -3.09
C ALA A 139 0.00 -16.03 -3.61
N ALA A 140 0.35 -17.15 -2.99
CA ALA A 140 1.50 -17.96 -3.39
C ALA A 140 1.44 -18.39 -4.88
N ARG A 141 0.24 -18.65 -5.38
CA ARG A 141 -0.02 -19.01 -6.80
C ARG A 141 0.11 -17.85 -7.80
N ASN A 142 0.34 -16.61 -7.32
CA ASN A 142 0.51 -15.40 -8.12
C ASN A 142 1.96 -14.89 -8.06
N ASN A 143 2.93 -15.80 -8.00
CA ASN A 143 4.33 -15.44 -7.94
C ASN A 143 4.73 -14.62 -9.20
N PRO A 144 5.43 -13.46 -9.05
CA PRO A 144 5.83 -12.63 -10.18
C PRO A 144 6.68 -13.41 -11.18
N PHE A 145 6.40 -13.25 -12.47
CA PHE A 145 7.14 -13.95 -13.54
C PHE A 145 8.45 -13.24 -13.92
N ILE A 146 8.64 -11.97 -13.53
CA ILE A 146 9.86 -11.22 -13.74
C ILE A 146 10.58 -10.98 -12.42
N ASP A 147 11.90 -10.75 -12.48
CA ASP A 147 12.67 -10.34 -11.33
C ASP A 147 12.46 -8.86 -11.06
N HIS A 148 12.15 -8.55 -9.82
CA HIS A 148 11.83 -7.20 -9.35
C HIS A 148 12.42 -7.00 -7.94
N HIS A 149 12.46 -5.75 -7.47
CA HIS A 149 12.96 -5.43 -6.12
C HIS A 149 12.06 -5.96 -4.99
N HIS A 150 10.79 -6.29 -5.27
CA HIS A 150 9.94 -6.99 -4.29
C HIS A 150 10.21 -8.50 -4.31
N PRO A 151 10.01 -9.18 -3.19
CA PRO A 151 10.29 -10.61 -3.09
C PRO A 151 9.35 -11.43 -3.97
N LYS A 152 9.89 -12.54 -4.46
CA LYS A 152 9.10 -13.67 -4.95
C LYS A 152 8.55 -14.47 -3.77
N TYR A 153 7.75 -15.49 -4.08
CA TYR A 153 7.15 -16.35 -3.06
C TYR A 153 8.19 -16.84 -2.04
N THR A 154 7.88 -16.59 -0.80
CA THR A 154 8.62 -17.10 0.36
C THR A 154 7.60 -17.62 1.38
N PRO A 155 7.68 -18.88 1.80
CA PRO A 155 6.76 -19.46 2.78
C PRO A 155 6.74 -18.65 4.08
N LEU A 156 5.56 -18.43 4.63
CA LEU A 156 5.38 -17.81 5.94
C LEU A 156 5.19 -18.87 7.02
N ASN A 157 5.83 -18.68 8.16
CA ASN A 157 5.58 -19.48 9.34
C ASN A 157 4.44 -18.86 10.15
N LYS A 158 3.40 -19.63 10.42
CA LYS A 158 2.31 -19.21 11.31
C LYS A 158 2.77 -19.28 12.75
N LEU A 159 2.73 -18.16 13.44
CA LEU A 159 3.03 -18.09 14.87
C LEU A 159 1.73 -18.16 15.68
N ARG A 160 1.84 -18.71 16.90
CA ARG A 160 0.73 -18.65 17.86
C ARG A 160 0.67 -17.25 18.48
N ASN A 161 -0.52 -16.85 18.92
CA ASN A 161 -0.73 -15.53 19.52
C ASN A 161 0.19 -15.25 20.71
N GLU A 162 0.48 -16.27 21.53
CA GLU A 162 1.38 -16.14 22.69
C GLU A 162 2.82 -15.82 22.28
N GLU A 163 3.25 -16.29 21.11
CA GLU A 163 4.59 -15.99 20.56
C GLU A 163 4.67 -14.55 20.04
N ILE A 164 3.58 -14.06 19.44
CA ILE A 164 3.48 -12.67 18.99
C ILE A 164 3.51 -11.71 20.19
N ILE A 165 2.74 -12.00 21.25
CA ILE A 165 2.73 -11.21 22.48
C ILE A 165 4.13 -11.16 23.11
N LYS A 166 4.79 -12.31 23.24
CA LYS A 166 6.16 -12.38 23.78
C LYS A 166 7.18 -11.61 22.93
N ALA A 167 6.98 -11.56 21.61
CA ALA A 167 7.85 -10.78 20.72
C ALA A 167 7.61 -9.27 20.89
N GLY A 168 6.38 -8.84 21.14
CA GLY A 168 6.02 -7.43 21.35
C GLY A 168 6.66 -6.82 22.59
N ASP A 169 7.01 -7.62 23.60
CA ASP A 169 7.71 -7.19 24.82
C ASP A 169 9.23 -7.04 24.61
N LYS A 170 9.75 -7.44 23.46
CA LYS A 170 11.19 -7.33 23.16
C LYS A 170 11.43 -6.12 22.27
N PHE A 171 12.15 -5.13 22.80
CA PHE A 171 12.77 -4.13 21.96
C PHE A 171 13.84 -4.81 21.11
N LEU A 172 13.66 -4.78 19.77
CA LEU A 172 14.74 -5.22 18.88
C LEU A 172 15.92 -4.27 19.04
N ASP A 173 17.10 -4.82 19.36
CA ASP A 173 18.33 -4.05 19.26
C ASP A 173 18.52 -3.71 17.79
N VAL A 174 18.52 -2.42 17.46
CA VAL A 174 18.72 -1.94 16.09
C VAL A 174 20.05 -2.40 15.47
N ASN A 175 20.99 -2.88 16.28
CA ASN A 175 22.23 -3.47 15.82
C ASN A 175 22.07 -4.92 15.33
N ASP A 176 21.03 -5.63 15.79
CA ASP A 176 20.70 -7.00 15.39
C ASP A 176 19.78 -7.05 14.15
N VAL A 177 19.29 -5.90 13.68
CA VAL A 177 18.44 -5.86 12.48
C VAL A 177 19.32 -5.99 11.25
N ASP A 178 19.33 -7.20 10.70
CA ASP A 178 20.05 -7.50 9.47
C ASP A 178 19.65 -6.54 8.34
N THR A 179 20.63 -5.88 7.80
CA THR A 179 20.83 -5.27 6.47
C THR A 179 19.70 -4.54 5.75
N PHE A 180 18.41 -4.77 6.05
CA PHE A 180 17.32 -4.05 5.39
C PHE A 180 17.31 -2.54 5.75
N LEU A 181 17.87 -2.18 6.91
CA LEU A 181 18.03 -0.79 7.38
C LEU A 181 19.45 -0.23 7.15
N LYS A 182 20.37 -0.98 6.57
CA LYS A 182 21.62 -0.39 6.09
C LYS A 182 21.24 0.55 4.95
N ARG A 183 21.19 1.85 5.27
CA ARG A 183 21.04 2.89 4.25
C ARG A 183 22.04 2.60 3.14
N PRO A 184 21.59 2.53 1.86
CA PRO A 184 22.55 2.58 0.75
C PRO A 184 23.45 3.78 1.01
N THR A 185 24.74 3.60 0.90
CA THR A 185 25.75 4.67 1.08
C THR A 185 25.64 5.80 0.07
N ALA A 186 24.75 5.64 -0.92
CA ALA A 186 24.27 6.70 -1.79
C ALA A 186 22.74 6.64 -1.84
N PRO A 187 22.02 7.80 -1.87
CA PRO A 187 20.61 7.77 -2.20
C PRO A 187 20.50 6.98 -3.52
N PRO A 188 19.47 6.08 -3.63
CA PRO A 188 19.20 5.49 -4.93
C PRO A 188 19.12 6.68 -5.88
N GLU A 189 19.94 6.73 -6.91
CA GLU A 189 19.65 7.61 -8.03
C GLU A 189 18.24 7.24 -8.42
N LEU A 190 17.28 8.05 -8.04
CA LEU A 190 15.95 8.09 -8.59
C LEU A 190 16.20 8.28 -10.06
N SER A 191 16.33 7.17 -10.74
CA SER A 191 16.93 7.12 -12.05
C SER A 191 16.08 8.04 -12.91
N LYS A 192 16.75 9.03 -13.50
CA LYS A 192 16.28 9.76 -14.68
C LYS A 192 15.87 8.81 -15.82
N LYS A 193 15.82 7.50 -15.59
CA LYS A 193 15.34 6.43 -16.48
C LYS A 193 13.83 6.20 -16.43
N GLY A 194 13.08 6.85 -15.55
CA GLY A 194 11.61 6.78 -15.55
C GLY A 194 10.92 7.46 -16.74
N GLY A 195 11.66 8.21 -17.57
CA GLY A 195 11.12 8.92 -18.72
C GLY A 195 11.08 8.14 -20.04
N LYS A 196 11.45 6.87 -20.09
CA LYS A 196 11.51 6.10 -21.35
C LYS A 196 10.66 4.82 -21.40
N LEU A 197 9.82 4.57 -20.41
CA LEU A 197 9.00 3.35 -20.38
C LEU A 197 7.61 3.50 -21.00
N PHE A 198 7.26 4.68 -21.52
CA PHE A 198 5.93 4.90 -22.09
C PHE A 198 5.95 5.52 -23.51
N ASN A 199 7.07 5.41 -24.24
CA ASN A 199 7.07 5.69 -25.67
C ASN A 199 7.20 4.35 -26.41
N ASN A 200 6.05 3.70 -26.60
CA ASN A 200 5.62 2.94 -27.79
C ASN A 200 4.19 2.43 -27.56
#